data_c6dc73a7ad34d28498717b3a4ba1521a
#
_entry.id   c6dc73a7ad34d28498717b3a4ba1521a
#
_cell.length_a   1.000
_cell.length_b   1.000
_cell.length_c   1.000
_cell.angle_alpha   90.00
_cell.angle_beta   90.00
_cell.angle_gamma   90.00
#
_symmetry.space_group_name_H-M   'P 1'
#
loop_
_entity.id
_entity.type
_entity.pdbx_description
1 polymer ?
#
loop_
_entity_poly.entity_id
_entity_poly.type
_entity_poly.pdbx_seq_one_letter_code
_entity_poly.pdbx_strand_id
1 'polypeptide(L)'
;IVMPVYNPDDRYFRQTLNSIKNQSYENWQLCIGDAGNNKKNKILEEVFGNDDRVKYLDIPVNYGISGNSNKALELATGGYIGLMDHDDILTSDALFMIVSKLNEGYDIVYTDEDKTDENLNRYFSAYRKPDFNLNLFLSNNYMCHFTVISKKIISEAGNFRSEYDGAQDYDLFLRCIEKTDRIGHVNKVLYHWRTVGGSTSGNPFNKEYAFDAGKRALQDYILRNNIKGVKVAQMEDPGYYRIRCGRKGKLSLSMVVDGTITNDGSDYYLVLDENMKISSSDIDKMLKRAYFTGADIVVPKIIRNGRYEYNGRAYTGNGYTPSLKGKREWYKGQSNLGILNMDVN
;
A
#
# COMPACT_ATOMS: atom_id res chain seq x y z
N ILE A 1 -8.36 -15.07 8.17
CA ILE A 1 -7.84 -14.90 6.80
C ILE A 1 -8.99 -15.06 5.84
N VAL A 2 -9.19 -14.08 4.94
CA VAL A 2 -10.18 -14.11 3.85
C VAL A 2 -9.45 -14.37 2.54
N MET A 3 -9.88 -15.40 1.82
CA MET A 3 -9.23 -15.88 0.60
C MET A 3 -10.28 -16.15 -0.50
N PRO A 4 -10.43 -15.25 -1.48
CA PRO A 4 -11.19 -15.56 -2.69
C PRO A 4 -10.40 -16.54 -3.56
N VAL A 5 -11.07 -17.54 -4.11
CA VAL A 5 -10.47 -18.60 -4.93
C VAL A 5 -11.17 -18.69 -6.28
N TYR A 6 -10.37 -18.66 -7.36
CA TYR A 6 -10.86 -18.87 -8.72
C TYR A 6 -9.84 -19.63 -9.56
N ASN A 7 -10.07 -20.92 -9.78
CA ASN A 7 -9.24 -21.81 -10.59
C ASN A 7 -7.72 -21.73 -10.33
N PRO A 8 -7.23 -21.81 -9.08
CA PRO A 8 -5.82 -21.81 -8.80
C PRO A 8 -5.12 -23.06 -9.34
N ASP A 9 -3.81 -22.97 -9.58
CA ASP A 9 -2.96 -24.14 -9.72
C ASP A 9 -2.95 -24.93 -8.40
N ASP A 10 -3.18 -26.25 -8.46
CA ASP A 10 -3.31 -27.09 -7.27
C ASP A 10 -2.04 -27.13 -6.42
N ARG A 11 -0.88 -27.07 -7.04
CA ARG A 11 0.41 -27.06 -6.33
C ARG A 11 0.59 -25.76 -5.56
N TYR A 12 0.34 -24.61 -6.20
CA TYR A 12 0.48 -23.31 -5.55
C TYR A 12 -0.54 -23.18 -4.41
N PHE A 13 -1.77 -23.57 -4.67
CA PHE A 13 -2.83 -23.55 -3.66
C PHE A 13 -2.47 -24.41 -2.43
N ARG A 14 -1.96 -25.63 -2.61
CA ARG A 14 -1.47 -26.48 -1.52
C ARG A 14 -0.34 -25.82 -0.74
N GLN A 15 0.59 -25.16 -1.41
CA GLN A 15 1.69 -24.45 -0.74
C GLN A 15 1.18 -23.27 0.11
N THR A 16 0.23 -22.51 -0.43
CA THR A 16 -0.46 -21.43 0.29
C THR A 16 -1.16 -21.96 1.54
N LEU A 17 -1.97 -23.01 1.41
CA LEU A 17 -2.67 -23.64 2.53
C LEU A 17 -1.70 -24.17 3.61
N ASN A 18 -0.60 -24.79 3.20
CA ASN A 18 0.42 -25.26 4.13
C ASN A 18 1.12 -24.10 4.86
N SER A 19 1.32 -22.95 4.22
CA SER A 19 1.88 -21.77 4.87
C SER A 19 0.97 -21.22 5.98
N ILE A 20 -0.35 -21.34 5.81
CA ILE A 20 -1.35 -20.98 6.83
C ILE A 20 -1.42 -22.04 7.93
N LYS A 21 -1.45 -23.31 7.56
CA LYS A 21 -1.47 -24.42 8.53
C LYS A 21 -0.31 -24.38 9.50
N ASN A 22 0.87 -24.00 9.02
CA ASN A 22 2.13 -23.99 9.77
C ASN A 22 2.40 -22.64 10.47
N GLN A 23 1.39 -21.79 10.66
CA GLN A 23 1.56 -20.57 11.44
C GLN A 23 1.82 -20.89 12.91
N SER A 24 2.79 -20.21 13.52
CA SER A 24 3.12 -20.35 14.95
C SER A 24 2.03 -19.79 15.88
N TYR A 25 1.19 -18.88 15.39
CA TYR A 25 -0.01 -18.41 16.08
C TYR A 25 -1.21 -19.24 15.65
N GLU A 26 -1.83 -19.94 16.60
CA GLU A 26 -2.83 -20.98 16.32
C GLU A 26 -4.29 -20.47 16.28
N ASN A 27 -4.56 -19.29 16.86
CA ASN A 27 -5.92 -18.75 16.94
C ASN A 27 -6.30 -17.96 15.66
N TRP A 28 -6.34 -18.67 14.53
CA TRP A 28 -6.74 -18.14 13.23
C TRP A 28 -7.95 -18.89 12.67
N GLN A 29 -8.63 -18.25 11.74
CA GLN A 29 -9.67 -18.86 10.92
C GLN A 29 -9.34 -18.57 9.44
N LEU A 30 -9.51 -19.59 8.58
CA LEU A 30 -9.39 -19.47 7.13
C LEU A 30 -10.78 -19.52 6.50
N CYS A 31 -11.19 -18.44 5.84
CA CYS A 31 -12.47 -18.30 5.19
C CYS A 31 -12.27 -18.27 3.68
N ILE A 32 -12.69 -19.31 2.98
CA ILE A 32 -12.51 -19.50 1.55
C ILE A 32 -13.83 -19.33 0.81
N GLY A 33 -13.85 -18.44 -0.19
CA GLY A 33 -14.93 -18.33 -1.16
C GLY A 33 -14.46 -18.83 -2.52
N ASP A 34 -14.84 -20.04 -2.90
CA ASP A 34 -14.40 -20.71 -4.14
C ASP A 34 -15.45 -20.55 -5.24
N ALA A 35 -15.17 -19.68 -6.21
CA ALA A 35 -15.97 -19.44 -7.40
C ALA A 35 -15.43 -20.19 -8.64
N GLY A 36 -14.42 -21.03 -8.48
CA GLY A 36 -13.79 -21.79 -9.57
C GLY A 36 -14.70 -22.88 -10.15
N ASN A 37 -14.44 -23.28 -11.40
CA ASN A 37 -15.12 -24.39 -12.06
C ASN A 37 -14.66 -25.74 -11.51
N ASN A 38 -13.41 -25.84 -11.06
CA ASN A 38 -12.82 -27.00 -10.42
C ASN A 38 -12.66 -26.72 -8.92
N LYS A 39 -13.65 -27.16 -8.13
CA LYS A 39 -13.73 -26.87 -6.69
C LYS A 39 -12.58 -27.49 -5.92
N LYS A 40 -12.08 -26.77 -4.93
CA LYS A 40 -10.87 -27.09 -4.18
C LYS A 40 -11.11 -27.74 -2.81
N ASN A 41 -12.35 -28.08 -2.48
CA ASN A 41 -12.72 -28.71 -1.20
C ASN A 41 -11.91 -29.96 -0.89
N LYS A 42 -11.61 -30.83 -1.89
CA LYS A 42 -10.76 -32.01 -1.70
C LYS A 42 -9.35 -31.68 -1.24
N ILE A 43 -8.76 -30.62 -1.81
CA ILE A 43 -7.42 -30.18 -1.41
C ILE A 43 -7.44 -29.66 0.03
N LEU A 44 -8.51 -28.98 0.42
CA LEU A 44 -8.69 -28.52 1.80
C LEU A 44 -8.77 -29.69 2.78
N GLU A 45 -9.56 -30.71 2.44
CA GLU A 45 -9.69 -31.94 3.25
C GLU A 45 -8.34 -32.67 3.38
N GLU A 46 -7.57 -32.78 2.29
CA GLU A 46 -6.24 -33.41 2.31
C GLU A 46 -5.23 -32.63 3.17
N VAL A 47 -5.29 -31.29 3.16
CA VAL A 47 -4.36 -30.43 3.90
C VAL A 47 -4.77 -30.31 5.36
N PHE A 48 -6.02 -30.02 5.64
CA PHE A 48 -6.51 -29.67 6.98
C PHE A 48 -7.32 -30.78 7.68
N GLY A 49 -7.83 -31.77 6.91
CA GLY A 49 -8.78 -32.73 7.44
C GLY A 49 -10.09 -32.05 7.88
N ASN A 50 -10.54 -32.33 9.09
CA ASN A 50 -11.73 -31.72 9.67
C ASN A 50 -11.37 -30.56 10.62
N ASP A 51 -10.44 -29.69 10.25
CA ASP A 51 -10.06 -28.56 11.09
C ASP A 51 -11.18 -27.50 11.10
N ASP A 52 -11.81 -27.31 12.25
CA ASP A 52 -12.94 -26.37 12.43
C ASP A 52 -12.58 -24.90 12.16
N ARG A 53 -11.31 -24.56 12.11
CA ARG A 53 -10.82 -23.22 11.77
C ARG A 53 -10.97 -22.89 10.29
N VAL A 54 -11.17 -23.91 9.43
CA VAL A 54 -11.32 -23.75 7.99
C VAL A 54 -12.80 -23.71 7.62
N LYS A 55 -13.22 -22.62 6.99
CA LYS A 55 -14.58 -22.43 6.50
C LYS A 55 -14.54 -22.30 4.98
N TYR A 56 -15.30 -23.14 4.30
CA TYR A 56 -15.36 -23.18 2.84
C TYR A 56 -16.76 -22.91 2.36
N LEU A 57 -16.88 -22.02 1.39
CA LEU A 57 -18.11 -21.69 0.68
C LEU A 57 -17.91 -21.97 -0.82
N ASP A 58 -18.69 -22.91 -1.33
CA ASP A 58 -18.84 -23.09 -2.77
C ASP A 58 -19.71 -21.96 -3.35
N ILE A 59 -19.11 -21.10 -4.17
CA ILE A 59 -19.80 -20.00 -4.84
C ILE A 59 -20.18 -20.47 -6.24
N PRO A 60 -21.49 -20.62 -6.54
CA PRO A 60 -21.93 -21.21 -7.80
C PRO A 60 -21.76 -20.27 -8.99
N VAL A 61 -21.65 -18.95 -8.77
CA VAL A 61 -21.49 -17.93 -9.79
C VAL A 61 -20.31 -17.04 -9.41
N ASN A 62 -19.38 -16.83 -10.33
CA ASN A 62 -18.25 -15.92 -10.10
C ASN A 62 -18.73 -14.45 -10.11
N TYR A 63 -18.71 -13.81 -8.96
CA TYR A 63 -19.08 -12.40 -8.76
C TYR A 63 -17.89 -11.42 -8.89
N GLY A 64 -16.77 -11.86 -9.46
CA GLY A 64 -15.52 -11.10 -9.48
C GLY A 64 -14.78 -11.15 -8.15
N ILE A 65 -13.60 -10.55 -8.11
CA ILE A 65 -12.75 -10.64 -6.91
C ILE A 65 -13.42 -10.01 -5.69
N SER A 66 -14.02 -8.83 -5.83
CA SER A 66 -14.73 -8.15 -4.74
C SER A 66 -15.91 -8.95 -4.21
N GLY A 67 -16.77 -9.45 -5.11
CA GLY A 67 -17.94 -10.21 -4.73
C GLY A 67 -17.58 -11.53 -4.05
N ASN A 68 -16.59 -12.25 -4.57
CA ASN A 68 -16.10 -13.50 -3.97
C ASN A 68 -15.41 -13.25 -2.62
N SER A 69 -14.65 -12.14 -2.48
CA SER A 69 -14.07 -11.73 -1.21
C SER A 69 -15.12 -11.39 -0.17
N ASN A 70 -16.19 -10.70 -0.55
CA ASN A 70 -17.31 -10.41 0.35
C ASN A 70 -18.00 -11.70 0.82
N LYS A 71 -18.18 -12.69 -0.07
CA LYS A 71 -18.73 -14.00 0.30
C LYS A 71 -17.84 -14.75 1.28
N ALA A 72 -16.53 -14.72 1.09
CA ALA A 72 -15.58 -15.29 2.06
C ALA A 72 -15.60 -14.54 3.39
N LEU A 73 -15.74 -13.20 3.36
CA LEU A 73 -15.83 -12.35 4.54
C LEU A 73 -17.07 -12.64 5.40
N GLU A 74 -18.19 -13.04 4.79
CA GLU A 74 -19.41 -13.43 5.51
C GLU A 74 -19.16 -14.63 6.46
N LEU A 75 -18.19 -15.51 6.16
CA LEU A 75 -17.81 -16.65 6.99
C LEU A 75 -16.94 -16.26 8.20
N ALA A 76 -16.31 -15.11 8.16
CA ALA A 76 -15.32 -14.71 9.16
C ALA A 76 -16.00 -14.36 10.50
N THR A 77 -15.53 -14.98 11.59
CA THR A 77 -16.00 -14.70 12.95
C THR A 77 -14.95 -13.96 13.79
N GLY A 78 -13.71 -13.91 13.34
CA GLY A 78 -12.62 -13.23 14.02
C GLY A 78 -12.78 -11.71 14.07
N GLY A 79 -12.14 -11.05 15.02
CA GLY A 79 -12.15 -9.60 15.20
C GLY A 79 -11.29 -8.84 14.19
N TYR A 80 -10.35 -9.52 13.55
CA TYR A 80 -9.45 -8.96 12.55
C TYR A 80 -9.43 -9.83 11.29
N ILE A 81 -9.27 -9.20 10.15
CA ILE A 81 -9.36 -9.82 8.83
C ILE A 81 -8.04 -9.59 8.09
N GLY A 82 -7.35 -10.65 7.74
CA GLY A 82 -6.18 -10.64 6.85
C GLY A 82 -6.63 -10.99 5.43
N LEU A 83 -6.16 -10.22 4.44
CA LEU A 83 -6.47 -10.42 3.03
C LEU A 83 -5.34 -11.17 2.35
N MET A 84 -5.61 -12.33 1.77
CA MET A 84 -4.58 -13.20 1.20
C MET A 84 -5.01 -13.78 -0.14
N ASP A 85 -4.10 -13.76 -1.10
CA ASP A 85 -4.27 -14.42 -2.39
C ASP A 85 -4.02 -15.92 -2.28
N HIS A 86 -4.62 -16.70 -3.18
CA HIS A 86 -4.65 -18.16 -3.11
C HIS A 86 -3.39 -18.86 -3.66
N ASP A 87 -2.41 -18.11 -4.12
CA ASP A 87 -1.15 -18.59 -4.71
C ASP A 87 0.11 -18.05 -4.01
N ASP A 88 -0.05 -17.21 -2.98
CA ASP A 88 1.03 -16.58 -2.23
C ASP A 88 1.37 -17.32 -0.93
N ILE A 89 2.42 -16.89 -0.24
CA ILE A 89 2.98 -17.58 0.92
C ILE A 89 3.15 -16.62 2.10
N LEU A 90 2.72 -17.06 3.29
CA LEU A 90 3.08 -16.41 4.55
C LEU A 90 4.32 -17.07 5.16
N THR A 91 5.18 -16.28 5.82
CA THR A 91 6.20 -16.86 6.71
C THR A 91 5.53 -17.51 7.94
N SER A 92 6.18 -18.49 8.55
CA SER A 92 5.57 -19.25 9.66
C SER A 92 5.24 -18.42 10.91
N ASP A 93 5.84 -17.26 11.06
CA ASP A 93 5.63 -16.33 12.18
C ASP A 93 4.79 -15.10 11.82
N ALA A 94 4.22 -15.05 10.61
CA ALA A 94 3.50 -13.88 10.13
C ALA A 94 2.34 -13.47 11.03
N LEU A 95 1.45 -14.40 11.36
CA LEU A 95 0.30 -14.11 12.22
C LEU A 95 0.71 -13.74 13.64
N PHE A 96 1.75 -14.37 14.19
CA PHE A 96 2.27 -14.04 15.51
C PHE A 96 2.77 -12.59 15.58
N MET A 97 3.56 -12.16 14.58
CA MET A 97 4.10 -10.81 14.51
C MET A 97 3.01 -9.76 14.35
N ILE A 98 2.02 -10.07 13.51
CA ILE A 98 0.87 -9.18 13.28
C ILE A 98 0.01 -9.05 14.53
N VAL A 99 -0.33 -10.16 15.20
CA VAL A 99 -1.13 -10.13 16.43
C VAL A 99 -0.39 -9.39 17.55
N SER A 100 0.92 -9.60 17.66
CA SER A 100 1.75 -8.83 18.60
C SER A 100 1.61 -7.32 18.35
N LYS A 101 1.64 -6.90 17.08
CA LYS A 101 1.46 -5.48 16.72
C LYS A 101 0.03 -4.98 16.98
N LEU A 102 -0.99 -5.79 16.67
CA LEU A 102 -2.39 -5.45 16.96
C LEU A 102 -2.65 -5.26 18.45
N ASN A 103 -1.97 -6.02 19.32
CA ASN A 103 -2.06 -5.88 20.78
C ASN A 103 -1.51 -4.53 21.30
N GLU A 104 -0.74 -3.79 20.51
CA GLU A 104 -0.34 -2.41 20.79
C GLU A 104 -1.49 -1.41 20.56
N GLY A 105 -2.66 -1.86 20.10
CA GLY A 105 -3.87 -1.04 19.93
C GLY A 105 -4.10 -0.55 18.51
N TYR A 106 -3.46 -1.12 17.50
CA TYR A 106 -3.69 -0.77 16.10
C TYR A 106 -4.96 -1.43 15.55
N ASP A 107 -5.65 -0.73 14.65
CA ASP A 107 -6.82 -1.24 13.93
C ASP A 107 -6.46 -1.83 12.56
N ILE A 108 -5.39 -1.34 11.97
CA ILE A 108 -4.84 -1.78 10.69
C ILE A 108 -3.35 -2.07 10.92
N VAL A 109 -2.88 -3.22 10.45
CA VAL A 109 -1.46 -3.59 10.48
C VAL A 109 -1.07 -4.13 9.11
N TYR A 110 0.02 -3.63 8.56
CA TYR A 110 0.62 -4.16 7.32
C TYR A 110 2.08 -4.54 7.53
N THR A 111 2.61 -5.36 6.62
CA THR A 111 3.96 -5.91 6.70
C THR A 111 4.79 -5.56 5.46
N ASP A 112 6.10 -5.79 5.53
CA ASP A 112 6.93 -5.86 4.34
C ASP A 112 6.61 -7.11 3.53
N GLU A 113 6.97 -7.10 2.25
CA GLU A 113 6.80 -8.21 1.33
C GLU A 113 8.05 -8.40 0.45
N ASP A 114 8.16 -9.53 -0.18
CA ASP A 114 9.08 -9.76 -1.29
C ASP A 114 8.40 -10.57 -2.39
N LYS A 115 9.15 -10.92 -3.42
CA LYS A 115 8.70 -11.81 -4.48
C LYS A 115 9.41 -13.16 -4.39
N THR A 116 8.70 -14.20 -4.81
CA THR A 116 9.28 -15.53 -4.96
C THR A 116 9.03 -16.09 -6.37
N ASP A 117 9.89 -16.99 -6.82
CA ASP A 117 9.65 -17.74 -8.04
C ASP A 117 8.56 -18.81 -7.83
N GLU A 118 8.10 -19.42 -8.93
CA GLU A 118 7.05 -20.44 -8.93
C GLU A 118 7.31 -21.61 -7.98
N ASN A 119 8.58 -21.94 -7.75
CA ASN A 119 9.00 -23.12 -7.00
C ASN A 119 9.45 -22.82 -5.58
N LEU A 120 9.38 -21.57 -5.13
CA LEU A 120 9.84 -21.09 -3.81
C LEU A 120 11.35 -21.30 -3.58
N ASN A 121 12.16 -21.36 -4.66
CA ASN A 121 13.59 -21.56 -4.58
C ASN A 121 14.35 -20.25 -4.41
N ARG A 122 13.76 -19.13 -4.83
CA ARG A 122 14.39 -17.83 -4.82
C ARG A 122 13.43 -16.76 -4.32
N TYR A 123 13.89 -15.97 -3.35
CA TYR A 123 13.22 -14.77 -2.85
C TYR A 123 13.99 -13.53 -3.30
N PHE A 124 13.28 -12.52 -3.82
CA PHE A 124 13.91 -11.35 -4.44
C PHE A 124 12.99 -10.11 -4.37
N SER A 125 13.54 -8.95 -4.71
CA SER A 125 12.80 -7.68 -4.74
C SER A 125 12.07 -7.35 -3.43
N ALA A 126 12.74 -7.59 -2.28
CA ALA A 126 12.16 -7.24 -0.99
C ALA A 126 11.71 -5.78 -0.97
N TYR A 127 10.44 -5.56 -0.65
CA TYR A 127 9.86 -4.24 -0.48
C TYR A 127 9.76 -3.91 1.01
N ARG A 128 10.75 -3.13 1.46
CA ARG A 128 10.77 -2.55 2.81
C ARG A 128 9.91 -1.30 2.80
N LYS A 129 8.77 -1.37 3.46
CA LYS A 129 7.79 -0.30 3.48
C LYS A 129 8.12 0.70 4.59
N PRO A 130 7.80 1.98 4.46
CA PRO A 130 7.87 2.92 5.58
C PRO A 130 6.71 2.70 6.55
N ASP A 131 6.79 3.30 7.73
CA ASP A 131 5.62 3.51 8.58
C ASP A 131 4.55 4.29 7.81
N PHE A 132 3.29 4.22 8.29
CA PHE A 132 2.18 4.76 7.52
C PHE A 132 2.39 6.23 7.18
N ASN A 133 2.30 6.53 5.89
CA ASN A 133 2.43 7.86 5.34
C ASN A 133 1.31 8.10 4.33
N LEU A 134 0.35 8.94 4.69
CA LEU A 134 -0.83 9.20 3.88
C LEU A 134 -0.47 9.72 2.48
N ASN A 135 0.49 10.65 2.38
CA ASN A 135 0.87 11.22 1.09
C ASN A 135 1.50 10.19 0.15
N LEU A 136 2.29 9.27 0.70
CA LEU A 136 2.81 8.13 -0.06
C LEU A 136 1.68 7.19 -0.43
N PHE A 137 0.77 6.89 0.48
CA PHE A 137 -0.37 5.99 0.25
C PHE A 137 -1.31 6.54 -0.83
N LEU A 138 -1.54 7.85 -0.87
CA LEU A 138 -2.29 8.52 -1.95
C LEU A 138 -1.55 8.52 -3.31
N SER A 139 -0.32 8.02 -3.35
CA SER A 139 0.47 7.89 -4.58
C SER A 139 0.64 6.45 -5.04
N ASN A 140 0.49 5.47 -4.16
CA ASN A 140 0.65 4.05 -4.45
C ASN A 140 0.05 3.21 -3.33
N ASN A 141 -0.59 2.09 -3.66
CA ASN A 141 -1.06 1.11 -2.68
C ASN A 141 0.11 0.28 -2.13
N TYR A 142 0.96 0.89 -1.32
CA TYR A 142 2.13 0.20 -0.77
C TYR A 142 1.82 -0.71 0.42
N MET A 143 0.65 -0.58 1.06
CA MET A 143 0.25 -1.45 2.17
C MET A 143 -0.06 -2.88 1.72
N CYS A 144 -0.49 -3.04 0.45
CA CYS A 144 -0.82 -4.31 -0.17
C CYS A 144 0.28 -5.36 0.11
N HIS A 145 -0.12 -6.45 0.58
CA HIS A 145 0.42 -7.68 1.09
C HIS A 145 1.46 -7.53 2.22
N PHE A 146 1.27 -8.04 3.42
CA PHE A 146 0.06 -8.59 3.96
C PHE A 146 -0.59 -7.55 4.87
N THR A 147 -1.87 -7.27 4.65
CA THR A 147 -2.61 -6.29 5.45
C THR A 147 -3.71 -6.98 6.24
N VAL A 148 -3.79 -6.64 7.53
CA VAL A 148 -4.80 -7.13 8.48
C VAL A 148 -5.54 -5.93 9.05
N ILE A 149 -6.87 -5.98 9.03
CA ILE A 149 -7.75 -4.87 9.39
C ILE A 149 -8.79 -5.34 10.40
N SER A 150 -9.13 -4.51 11.37
CA SER A 150 -10.27 -4.75 12.26
C SER A 150 -11.55 -4.98 11.44
N LYS A 151 -12.25 -6.08 11.73
CA LYS A 151 -13.53 -6.40 11.07
C LYS A 151 -14.55 -5.28 11.24
N LYS A 152 -14.54 -4.60 12.38
CA LYS A 152 -15.37 -3.42 12.64
C LYS A 152 -15.09 -2.31 11.62
N ILE A 153 -13.82 -1.98 11.39
CA ILE A 153 -13.41 -0.94 10.43
C ILE A 153 -13.83 -1.33 9.00
N ILE A 154 -13.66 -2.59 8.59
CA ILE A 154 -14.12 -3.07 7.27
C ILE A 154 -15.63 -2.89 7.13
N SER A 155 -16.40 -3.28 8.16
CA SER A 155 -17.87 -3.13 8.15
C SER A 155 -18.30 -1.66 8.05
N GLU A 156 -17.65 -0.78 8.80
CA GLU A 156 -17.93 0.68 8.75
C GLU A 156 -17.52 1.31 7.42
N ALA A 157 -16.49 0.75 6.76
CA ALA A 157 -16.05 1.16 5.43
C ALA A 157 -16.96 0.66 4.31
N GLY A 158 -17.78 -0.39 4.54
CA GLY A 158 -18.75 -0.93 3.57
C GLY A 158 -18.20 -2.04 2.67
N ASN A 159 -17.30 -2.88 3.16
CA ASN A 159 -16.76 -4.06 2.48
C ASN A 159 -16.11 -3.77 1.10
N PHE A 160 -15.89 -4.79 0.27
CA PHE A 160 -15.34 -4.63 -1.09
C PHE A 160 -16.40 -4.15 -2.07
N ARG A 161 -15.99 -3.33 -3.04
CA ARG A 161 -16.86 -2.75 -4.08
C ARG A 161 -16.41 -3.22 -5.48
N SER A 162 -17.29 -3.91 -6.21
CA SER A 162 -16.98 -4.52 -7.51
C SER A 162 -16.63 -3.52 -8.60
N GLU A 163 -17.09 -2.28 -8.50
CA GLU A 163 -16.72 -1.21 -9.44
C GLU A 163 -15.23 -0.86 -9.40
N TYR A 164 -14.50 -1.34 -8.39
CA TYR A 164 -13.05 -1.17 -8.25
C TYR A 164 -12.26 -2.48 -8.44
N ASP A 165 -12.86 -3.52 -9.01
CA ASP A 165 -12.15 -4.77 -9.28
C ASP A 165 -10.83 -4.50 -10.03
N GLY A 166 -9.76 -5.14 -9.54
CA GLY A 166 -8.37 -4.89 -9.94
C GLY A 166 -7.60 -3.94 -9.03
N ALA A 167 -8.30 -3.09 -8.24
CA ALA A 167 -7.76 -2.26 -7.17
C ALA A 167 -8.74 -2.21 -5.98
N GLN A 168 -9.48 -3.30 -5.77
CA GLN A 168 -10.52 -3.43 -4.75
C GLN A 168 -9.97 -3.33 -3.33
N ASP A 169 -8.77 -3.80 -3.12
CA ASP A 169 -8.01 -3.67 -1.87
C ASP A 169 -7.62 -2.21 -1.60
N TYR A 170 -7.11 -1.51 -2.61
CA TYR A 170 -6.76 -0.10 -2.50
C TYR A 170 -7.99 0.77 -2.18
N ASP A 171 -9.12 0.53 -2.85
CA ASP A 171 -10.38 1.18 -2.55
C ASP A 171 -10.83 0.93 -1.12
N LEU A 172 -10.79 -0.32 -0.66
CA LEU A 172 -11.14 -0.69 0.70
C LEU A 172 -10.21 -0.01 1.72
N PHE A 173 -8.89 -0.04 1.50
CA PHE A 173 -7.93 0.57 2.41
C PHE A 173 -8.10 2.09 2.50
N LEU A 174 -8.33 2.78 1.37
CA LEU A 174 -8.64 4.22 1.36
C LEU A 174 -9.87 4.57 2.20
N ARG A 175 -10.91 3.71 2.19
CA ARG A 175 -12.08 3.90 3.05
C ARG A 175 -11.84 3.52 4.51
N CYS A 176 -10.99 2.53 4.76
CA CYS A 176 -10.63 2.11 6.12
C CYS A 176 -9.79 3.17 6.85
N ILE A 177 -8.82 3.79 6.18
CA ILE A 177 -8.00 4.86 6.80
C ILE A 177 -8.78 6.14 7.09
N GLU A 178 -9.99 6.30 6.54
CA GLU A 178 -10.93 7.38 6.92
C GLU A 178 -11.62 7.11 8.27
N LYS A 179 -11.52 5.89 8.81
CA LYS A 179 -12.19 5.46 10.05
C LYS A 179 -11.24 5.35 11.24
N THR A 180 -9.94 5.32 11.00
CA THR A 180 -8.94 5.18 12.06
C THR A 180 -7.60 5.77 11.64
N ASP A 181 -6.88 6.34 12.60
CA ASP A 181 -5.49 6.76 12.49
C ASP A 181 -4.52 5.73 13.11
N ARG A 182 -5.05 4.65 13.72
CA ARG A 182 -4.29 3.59 14.38
C ARG A 182 -3.82 2.55 13.38
N ILE A 183 -2.79 2.93 12.58
CA ILE A 183 -2.21 2.12 11.51
C ILE A 183 -0.78 1.77 11.89
N GLY A 184 -0.50 0.47 12.04
CA GLY A 184 0.79 -0.06 12.43
C GLY A 184 1.52 -0.75 11.28
N HIS A 185 2.85 -0.72 11.33
CA HIS A 185 3.73 -1.41 10.39
C HIS A 185 4.59 -2.45 11.13
N VAL A 186 4.68 -3.64 10.58
CA VAL A 186 5.67 -4.65 10.99
C VAL A 186 6.81 -4.64 9.99
N ASN A 187 7.93 -4.04 10.38
CA ASN A 187 9.13 -3.92 9.54
C ASN A 187 9.85 -5.29 9.40
N LYS A 188 9.15 -6.23 8.78
CA LYS A 188 9.66 -7.58 8.48
C LYS A 188 8.94 -8.11 7.24
N VAL A 189 9.68 -8.79 6.35
CA VAL A 189 9.08 -9.54 5.25
C VAL A 189 8.36 -10.74 5.84
N LEU A 190 7.03 -10.72 5.74
CA LEU A 190 6.15 -11.77 6.25
C LEU A 190 5.25 -12.37 5.17
N TYR A 191 5.30 -11.82 3.96
CA TYR A 191 4.53 -12.24 2.81
C TYR A 191 5.43 -12.36 1.58
N HIS A 192 5.27 -13.46 0.85
CA HIS A 192 6.00 -13.75 -0.38
C HIS A 192 5.03 -13.80 -1.55
N TRP A 193 5.10 -12.78 -2.42
CA TRP A 193 4.28 -12.69 -3.61
C TRP A 193 4.86 -13.55 -4.72
N ARG A 194 4.11 -14.58 -5.13
CA ARG A 194 4.56 -15.52 -6.16
C ARG A 194 4.50 -14.88 -7.54
N THR A 195 5.58 -15.00 -8.30
CA THR A 195 5.66 -14.54 -9.67
C THR A 195 5.46 -15.72 -10.61
N VAL A 196 4.31 -15.74 -11.28
CA VAL A 196 3.96 -16.76 -12.29
C VAL A 196 3.84 -16.09 -13.65
N GLY A 197 4.28 -16.76 -14.71
CA GLY A 197 4.12 -16.24 -16.07
C GLY A 197 2.63 -15.96 -16.39
N GLY A 198 2.27 -14.71 -16.68
CA GLY A 198 0.89 -14.26 -16.92
C GLY A 198 0.16 -13.64 -15.72
N SER A 199 0.73 -13.68 -14.51
CA SER A 199 0.18 -12.96 -13.35
C SER A 199 0.48 -11.45 -13.40
N THR A 200 -0.20 -10.68 -12.52
CA THR A 200 0.06 -9.22 -12.38
C THR A 200 1.51 -8.95 -11.98
N SER A 201 2.13 -9.89 -11.25
CA SER A 201 3.53 -9.81 -10.85
C SER A 201 4.51 -9.95 -12.04
N GLY A 202 4.09 -10.58 -13.15
CA GLY A 202 4.93 -10.84 -14.33
C GLY A 202 4.89 -9.74 -15.38
N ASN A 203 3.72 -9.17 -15.70
CA ASN A 203 3.57 -8.06 -16.64
C ASN A 203 2.43 -7.12 -16.26
N PRO A 204 2.75 -5.99 -15.58
CA PRO A 204 1.76 -5.01 -15.15
C PRO A 204 0.89 -4.43 -16.28
N PHE A 205 1.42 -4.32 -17.50
CA PHE A 205 0.71 -3.71 -18.64
C PHE A 205 -0.50 -4.50 -19.13
N ASN A 206 -0.63 -5.77 -18.74
CA ASN A 206 -1.79 -6.60 -19.11
C ASN A 206 -3.08 -6.24 -18.31
N LYS A 207 -3.01 -5.34 -17.33
CA LYS A 207 -4.14 -4.98 -16.46
C LYS A 207 -4.35 -3.47 -16.33
N GLU A 208 -4.41 -2.78 -17.46
CA GLU A 208 -4.66 -1.32 -17.51
C GLU A 208 -5.93 -0.94 -16.72
N TYR A 209 -6.97 -1.79 -16.76
CA TYR A 209 -8.21 -1.59 -16.01
C TYR A 209 -7.99 -1.48 -14.49
N ALA A 210 -6.98 -2.20 -13.94
CA ALA A 210 -6.67 -2.15 -12.51
C ALA A 210 -6.09 -0.79 -12.10
N PHE A 211 -5.27 -0.19 -12.97
CA PHE A 211 -4.70 1.13 -12.71
C PHE A 211 -5.75 2.24 -12.83
N ASP A 212 -6.69 2.08 -13.77
CA ASP A 212 -7.84 2.98 -13.85
C ASP A 212 -8.77 2.83 -12.65
N ALA A 213 -8.98 1.62 -12.15
CA ALA A 213 -9.74 1.38 -10.92
C ALA A 213 -9.07 2.07 -9.70
N GLY A 214 -7.75 1.94 -9.56
CA GLY A 214 -7.01 2.63 -8.50
C GLY A 214 -7.07 4.16 -8.61
N LYS A 215 -7.02 4.70 -9.83
CA LYS A 215 -7.24 6.14 -10.05
C LYS A 215 -8.65 6.57 -9.64
N ARG A 216 -9.68 5.78 -9.97
CA ARG A 216 -11.07 6.07 -9.55
C ARG A 216 -11.21 5.99 -8.03
N ALA A 217 -10.58 5.00 -7.39
CA ALA A 217 -10.58 4.88 -5.92
C ALA A 217 -10.00 6.13 -5.24
N LEU A 218 -8.90 6.68 -5.76
CA LEU A 218 -8.33 7.94 -5.28
C LEU A 218 -9.23 9.15 -5.55
N GLN A 219 -9.86 9.22 -6.73
CA GLN A 219 -10.81 10.28 -7.03
C GLN A 219 -12.01 10.26 -6.07
N ASP A 220 -12.50 9.07 -5.75
CA ASP A 220 -13.59 8.86 -4.81
C ASP A 220 -13.17 9.24 -3.37
N TYR A 221 -11.95 8.87 -2.94
CA TYR A 221 -11.37 9.34 -1.69
C TYR A 221 -11.35 10.86 -1.60
N ILE A 222 -10.89 11.55 -2.66
CA ILE A 222 -10.84 13.01 -2.73
C ILE A 222 -12.23 13.62 -2.60
N LEU A 223 -13.23 13.04 -3.26
CA LEU A 223 -14.62 13.49 -3.19
C LEU A 223 -15.21 13.32 -1.80
N ARG A 224 -15.05 12.13 -1.19
CA ARG A 224 -15.55 11.83 0.17
C ARG A 224 -14.95 12.77 1.22
N ASN A 225 -13.69 13.12 1.08
CA ASN A 225 -12.97 13.99 2.01
C ASN A 225 -13.11 15.49 1.67
N ASN A 226 -13.98 15.86 0.72
CA ASN A 226 -14.23 17.25 0.33
C ASN A 226 -12.97 18.02 -0.12
N ILE A 227 -11.97 17.32 -0.63
CA ILE A 227 -10.69 17.90 -1.06
C ILE A 227 -10.89 18.62 -2.39
N LYS A 228 -10.87 19.96 -2.37
CA LYS A 228 -11.16 20.79 -3.54
C LYS A 228 -9.88 21.21 -4.27
N GLY A 229 -10.01 21.43 -5.58
CA GLY A 229 -8.93 22.01 -6.38
C GLY A 229 -7.79 21.05 -6.71
N VAL A 230 -8.03 19.74 -6.65
CA VAL A 230 -7.04 18.72 -6.99
C VAL A 230 -7.51 17.84 -8.14
N LYS A 231 -6.55 17.21 -8.82
CA LYS A 231 -6.78 16.21 -9.87
C LYS A 231 -5.85 15.02 -9.66
N VAL A 232 -6.37 13.82 -9.79
CA VAL A 232 -5.57 12.59 -9.80
C VAL A 232 -5.06 12.37 -11.23
N ALA A 233 -3.75 12.24 -11.37
CA ALA A 233 -3.10 11.84 -12.62
C ALA A 233 -2.40 10.49 -12.41
N GLN A 234 -2.53 9.61 -13.37
CA GLN A 234 -1.73 8.40 -13.47
C GLN A 234 -0.30 8.77 -13.88
N MET A 235 0.69 8.09 -13.34
CA MET A 235 2.10 8.28 -13.72
C MET A 235 2.46 7.32 -14.86
N GLU A 236 3.66 7.47 -15.42
CA GLU A 236 4.18 6.56 -16.45
C GLU A 236 4.38 5.15 -15.90
N ASP A 237 4.78 5.03 -14.64
CA ASP A 237 4.90 3.72 -13.97
C ASP A 237 3.50 3.25 -13.55
N PRO A 238 3.09 2.03 -13.93
CA PRO A 238 1.79 1.46 -13.60
C PRO A 238 1.55 1.34 -12.09
N GLY A 239 0.35 1.70 -11.61
CA GLY A 239 -0.01 1.65 -10.20
C GLY A 239 0.50 2.83 -9.37
N TYR A 240 1.13 3.82 -10.01
CA TYR A 240 1.55 5.07 -9.36
C TYR A 240 0.71 6.26 -9.81
N TYR A 241 0.35 7.09 -8.84
CA TYR A 241 -0.54 8.22 -9.03
C TYR A 241 0.08 9.50 -8.49
N ARG A 242 -0.37 10.63 -9.03
CA ARG A 242 0.00 11.96 -8.55
C ARG A 242 -1.23 12.81 -8.33
N ILE A 243 -1.39 13.31 -7.12
CA ILE A 243 -2.38 14.33 -6.83
C ILE A 243 -1.78 15.68 -7.24
N ARG A 244 -2.34 16.27 -8.30
CA ARG A 244 -1.98 17.60 -8.78
C ARG A 244 -2.87 18.62 -8.10
N CYS A 245 -2.27 19.50 -7.31
CA CYS A 245 -2.97 20.56 -6.59
C CYS A 245 -3.08 21.81 -7.46
N GLY A 246 -4.30 22.35 -7.57
CA GLY A 246 -4.53 23.70 -8.07
C GLY A 246 -4.44 24.66 -6.90
N ARG A 247 -3.59 25.70 -7.01
CA ARG A 247 -3.51 26.72 -5.96
C ARG A 247 -4.81 27.53 -5.91
N LYS A 248 -5.44 27.57 -4.72
CA LYS A 248 -6.51 28.51 -4.41
C LYS A 248 -5.96 29.54 -3.41
N GLY A 249 -5.98 30.80 -3.79
CA GLY A 249 -5.46 31.89 -2.96
C GLY A 249 -4.00 32.25 -3.29
N LYS A 250 -3.60 33.40 -2.80
CA LYS A 250 -2.22 33.88 -2.88
C LYS A 250 -1.57 33.55 -1.53
N LEU A 251 -0.65 32.58 -1.53
CA LEU A 251 0.31 32.46 -0.43
C LEU A 251 1.43 33.44 -0.72
N SER A 252 1.76 34.26 0.26
CA SER A 252 2.91 35.14 0.22
C SER A 252 4.18 34.35 0.52
N LEU A 253 5.25 34.67 -0.19
CA LEU A 253 6.53 33.99 -0.06
C LEU A 253 7.66 35.01 -0.06
N SER A 254 8.44 35.01 1.00
CA SER A 254 9.71 35.75 1.08
C SER A 254 10.88 34.82 0.80
N MET A 255 11.87 35.34 0.09
CA MET A 255 13.08 34.60 -0.25
C MET A 255 14.23 35.03 0.68
N VAL A 256 14.88 34.03 1.28
CA VAL A 256 16.03 34.24 2.17
C VAL A 256 17.21 33.44 1.60
N VAL A 257 18.28 34.13 1.25
CA VAL A 257 19.52 33.53 0.74
C VAL A 257 20.62 33.75 1.78
N ASP A 258 21.17 32.67 2.31
CA ASP A 258 22.24 32.67 3.32
C ASP A 258 22.03 33.67 4.49
N GLY A 259 20.79 33.92 4.83
CA GLY A 259 20.41 34.95 5.79
C GLY A 259 19.55 34.44 6.95
N THR A 260 19.25 35.37 7.83
CA THR A 260 18.30 35.15 8.93
C THR A 260 16.88 35.41 8.43
N ILE A 261 15.96 34.54 8.79
CA ILE A 261 14.53 34.77 8.54
C ILE A 261 14.08 35.93 9.43
N THR A 262 13.61 37.01 8.80
CA THR A 262 12.93 38.10 9.47
C THR A 262 11.44 37.99 9.21
N ASN A 263 10.64 38.06 10.26
CA ASN A 263 9.19 37.96 10.12
C ASN A 263 8.64 39.23 9.44
N ASP A 264 8.34 39.12 8.15
CA ASP A 264 7.73 40.17 7.33
C ASP A 264 6.24 39.95 7.07
N GLY A 265 5.64 38.97 7.74
CA GLY A 265 4.23 38.60 7.59
C GLY A 265 3.95 37.68 6.40
N SER A 266 4.97 37.14 5.74
CA SER A 266 4.79 36.15 4.68
C SER A 266 4.29 34.82 5.22
N ASP A 267 3.44 34.14 4.46
CA ASP A 267 2.91 32.80 4.82
C ASP A 267 4.02 31.75 4.83
N TYR A 268 4.99 31.88 3.90
CA TYR A 268 6.13 30.97 3.79
C TYR A 268 7.45 31.70 3.51
N TYR A 269 8.54 31.10 3.92
CA TYR A 269 9.89 31.56 3.63
C TYR A 269 10.62 30.49 2.79
N LEU A 270 11.12 30.88 1.62
CA LEU A 270 11.98 30.05 0.80
C LEU A 270 13.44 30.28 1.22
N VAL A 271 14.00 29.32 1.94
CA VAL A 271 15.40 29.40 2.38
C VAL A 271 16.27 28.69 1.36
N LEU A 272 17.25 29.39 0.84
CA LEU A 272 18.20 28.90 -0.17
C LEU A 272 19.64 29.13 0.29
N ASP A 273 20.51 28.21 -0.03
CA ASP A 273 21.96 28.39 -0.07
C ASP A 273 22.32 29.18 -1.36
N GLU A 274 23.38 30.02 -1.33
CA GLU A 274 23.81 30.85 -2.45
C GLU A 274 24.03 30.11 -3.77
N ASN A 275 24.38 28.82 -3.66
CA ASN A 275 24.63 27.95 -4.80
C ASN A 275 23.39 27.19 -5.31
N MET A 276 22.24 27.38 -4.68
CA MET A 276 21.01 26.73 -5.09
C MET A 276 20.28 27.51 -6.18
N LYS A 277 19.76 26.80 -7.16
CA LYS A 277 18.88 27.33 -8.21
C LYS A 277 17.52 26.65 -8.11
N ILE A 278 16.48 27.45 -8.14
CA ILE A 278 15.11 26.97 -8.15
C ILE A 278 14.32 27.71 -9.22
N SER A 279 13.48 26.98 -9.94
CA SER A 279 12.59 27.60 -10.93
C SER A 279 11.30 28.13 -10.27
N SER A 280 10.70 29.17 -10.87
CA SER A 280 9.38 29.65 -10.43
C SER A 280 8.31 28.55 -10.50
N SER A 281 8.44 27.61 -11.43
CA SER A 281 7.57 26.44 -11.54
C SER A 281 7.71 25.51 -10.33
N ASP A 282 8.92 25.33 -9.81
CA ASP A 282 9.16 24.46 -8.65
C ASP A 282 8.70 25.14 -7.35
N ILE A 283 8.91 26.44 -7.24
CA ILE A 283 8.33 27.25 -6.16
C ILE A 283 6.80 27.11 -6.14
N ASP A 284 6.14 27.25 -7.29
CA ASP A 284 4.69 27.10 -7.39
C ASP A 284 4.21 25.70 -7.00
N LYS A 285 4.96 24.64 -7.35
CA LYS A 285 4.66 23.26 -6.90
C LYS A 285 4.79 23.12 -5.39
N MET A 286 5.82 23.69 -4.77
CA MET A 286 6.02 23.66 -3.32
C MET A 286 4.88 24.39 -2.59
N LEU A 287 4.53 25.60 -3.04
CA LEU A 287 3.40 26.35 -2.45
C LEU A 287 2.06 25.63 -2.62
N LYS A 288 1.82 25.02 -3.77
CA LYS A 288 0.64 24.18 -3.98
C LYS A 288 0.62 22.99 -3.03
N ARG A 289 1.78 22.38 -2.78
CA ARG A 289 1.89 21.27 -1.85
C ARG A 289 1.64 21.71 -0.41
N ALA A 290 2.27 22.80 0.03
CA ALA A 290 2.03 23.40 1.34
C ALA A 290 0.54 23.69 1.56
N TYR A 291 -0.09 24.34 0.60
CA TYR A 291 -1.52 24.66 0.66
C TYR A 291 -2.41 23.41 0.74
N PHE A 292 -2.06 22.37 0.00
CA PHE A 292 -2.84 21.13 -0.04
C PHE A 292 -2.71 20.31 1.26
N THR A 293 -1.51 20.22 1.81
CA THR A 293 -1.22 19.38 2.99
C THR A 293 -1.35 20.12 4.31
N GLY A 294 -1.40 21.46 4.29
CA GLY A 294 -1.28 22.29 5.49
C GLY A 294 0.11 22.20 6.13
N ALA A 295 1.13 21.76 5.39
CA ALA A 295 2.46 21.55 5.93
C ALA A 295 3.14 22.87 6.27
N ASP A 296 3.73 22.95 7.45
CA ASP A 296 4.53 24.10 7.89
C ASP A 296 5.87 24.16 7.14
N ILE A 297 6.41 23.02 6.74
CA ILE A 297 7.69 22.89 6.01
C ILE A 297 7.51 22.01 4.79
N VAL A 298 7.94 22.49 3.63
CA VAL A 298 8.01 21.73 2.39
C VAL A 298 9.45 21.72 1.87
N VAL A 299 10.05 20.56 1.82
CA VAL A 299 11.43 20.37 1.36
C VAL A 299 11.43 19.72 -0.03
N PRO A 300 12.04 20.35 -1.05
CA PRO A 300 12.12 19.75 -2.38
C PRO A 300 13.20 18.67 -2.44
N LYS A 301 13.18 17.88 -3.51
CA LYS A 301 14.33 17.04 -3.89
C LYS A 301 15.42 17.98 -4.42
N ILE A 302 16.62 17.83 -3.90
CA ILE A 302 17.79 18.63 -4.31
C ILE A 302 18.71 17.76 -5.14
N ILE A 303 19.08 18.24 -6.33
CA ILE A 303 19.95 17.53 -7.27
C ILE A 303 21.22 18.37 -7.49
N ARG A 304 22.38 17.72 -7.36
CA ARG A 304 23.69 18.28 -7.66
C ARG A 304 24.41 17.38 -8.67
N ASN A 305 24.84 17.97 -9.81
CA ASN A 305 25.55 17.23 -10.86
C ASN A 305 24.83 15.94 -11.30
N GLY A 306 23.48 16.01 -11.51
CA GLY A 306 22.66 14.86 -11.92
C GLY A 306 22.55 13.75 -10.88
N ARG A 307 22.82 14.04 -9.60
CA ARG A 307 22.65 13.09 -8.48
C ARG A 307 21.82 13.72 -7.38
N TYR A 308 21.04 12.91 -6.68
CA TYR A 308 20.33 13.36 -5.50
C TYR A 308 21.31 13.78 -4.40
N GLU A 309 21.22 15.02 -3.97
CA GLU A 309 21.84 15.53 -2.75
C GLU A 309 20.90 15.34 -1.57
N TYR A 310 19.60 15.61 -1.79
CA TYR A 310 18.54 15.39 -0.82
C TYR A 310 17.28 14.86 -1.51
N ASN A 311 16.66 13.85 -0.96
CA ASN A 311 15.40 13.26 -1.42
C ASN A 311 14.60 12.68 -0.24
N GLY A 312 14.46 13.47 0.83
CA GLY A 312 13.93 12.97 2.08
C GLY A 312 14.96 12.18 2.91
N ARG A 313 14.55 11.74 4.07
CA ARG A 313 15.39 10.95 4.98
C ARG A 313 14.71 9.61 5.27
N ALA A 314 15.51 8.56 5.42
CA ALA A 314 15.07 7.27 5.90
C ALA A 314 15.73 6.96 7.25
N TYR A 315 14.97 6.41 8.18
CA TYR A 315 15.51 5.89 9.44
C TYR A 315 16.17 4.53 9.17
N THR A 316 17.42 4.38 9.57
CA THR A 316 18.21 3.18 9.31
C THR A 316 18.52 2.35 10.55
N GLY A 317 17.90 2.65 11.69
CA GLY A 317 18.23 2.06 13.00
C GLY A 317 19.37 2.78 13.73
N ASN A 318 20.27 3.45 12.98
CA ASN A 318 21.41 4.22 13.51
C ASN A 318 21.23 5.74 13.30
N GLY A 319 20.00 6.17 12.98
CA GLY A 319 19.68 7.57 12.70
C GLY A 319 19.10 7.81 11.30
N TYR A 320 18.80 9.07 11.01
CA TYR A 320 18.24 9.48 9.72
C TYR A 320 19.32 9.70 8.68
N THR A 321 19.19 9.09 7.51
CA THR A 321 20.06 9.30 6.35
C THR A 321 19.26 9.77 5.14
N PRO A 322 19.82 10.62 4.25
CA PRO A 322 19.19 10.96 2.98
C PRO A 322 18.97 9.70 2.14
N SER A 323 17.71 9.41 1.75
CA SER A 323 17.33 8.10 1.21
C SER A 323 18.00 7.74 -0.12
N LEU A 324 18.27 8.70 -0.99
CA LEU A 324 18.89 8.46 -2.31
C LEU A 324 20.16 9.29 -2.55
N LYS A 325 20.81 9.82 -1.50
CA LYS A 325 22.00 10.64 -1.64
C LYS A 325 23.05 9.97 -2.53
N GLY A 326 23.58 10.70 -3.51
CA GLY A 326 24.60 10.24 -4.43
C GLY A 326 24.10 9.37 -5.59
N LYS A 327 22.85 8.89 -5.59
CA LYS A 327 22.27 8.20 -6.75
C LYS A 327 21.97 9.21 -7.87
N ARG A 328 22.02 8.74 -9.13
CA ARG A 328 21.66 9.61 -10.27
C ARG A 328 20.18 9.99 -10.20
N GLU A 329 19.81 11.15 -10.70
CA GLU A 329 18.44 11.69 -10.66
C GLU A 329 17.37 10.81 -11.32
N TRP A 330 17.76 9.98 -12.30
CA TRP A 330 16.88 8.99 -12.92
C TRP A 330 16.67 7.73 -12.06
N TYR A 331 17.45 7.54 -10.98
CA TYR A 331 17.29 6.40 -10.09
C TYR A 331 16.04 6.61 -9.21
N LYS A 332 15.03 5.76 -9.40
CA LYS A 332 13.75 5.88 -8.72
C LYS A 332 13.73 5.33 -7.29
N GLY A 333 14.81 4.65 -6.89
CA GLY A 333 14.86 3.96 -5.61
C GLY A 333 14.04 2.67 -5.58
N GLN A 334 13.99 2.03 -4.41
CA GLN A 334 13.14 0.87 -4.20
C GLN A 334 11.67 1.30 -4.33
N SER A 335 10.88 0.53 -5.09
CA SER A 335 9.44 0.81 -5.31
C SER A 335 9.14 2.27 -5.67
N ASN A 336 10.02 2.88 -6.48
CA ASN A 336 9.85 4.24 -7.00
C ASN A 336 9.74 5.34 -5.92
N LEU A 337 10.19 5.12 -4.68
CA LEU A 337 10.18 6.12 -3.60
C LEU A 337 10.85 7.45 -4.01
N GLY A 338 11.80 7.41 -4.96
CA GLY A 338 12.46 8.60 -5.48
C GLY A 338 11.55 9.56 -6.24
N ILE A 339 10.38 9.13 -6.67
CA ILE A 339 9.42 9.94 -7.45
C ILE A 339 8.13 10.25 -6.69
N LEU A 340 7.89 9.58 -5.56
CA LEU A 340 6.69 9.77 -4.77
C LEU A 340 6.85 10.89 -3.73
N ASN A 341 5.74 11.51 -3.37
CA ASN A 341 5.69 12.45 -2.27
C ASN A 341 5.57 11.68 -0.96
N MET A 342 6.37 12.04 0.02
CA MET A 342 6.32 11.49 1.37
C MET A 342 6.29 12.64 2.37
N ASP A 343 5.56 12.46 3.46
CA ASP A 343 5.71 13.30 4.62
C ASP A 343 7.02 12.92 5.31
N VAL A 344 7.76 13.90 5.79
CA VAL A 344 9.03 13.71 6.49
C VAL A 344 8.80 14.24 7.91
N ASN A 345 8.88 13.35 8.87
CA ASN A 345 8.84 13.72 10.30
C ASN A 345 10.18 14.27 10.76
#